data_8507566e4b5a1058b11143ad03fb8448
#
_entry.id   8507566e4b5a1058b11143ad03fb8448
#
_cell.length_a   1.000
_cell.length_b   1.000
_cell.length_c   1.000
_cell.angle_alpha   90.00
_cell.angle_beta   90.00
_cell.angle_gamma   90.00
#
_symmetry.space_group_name_H-M   'P 1'
#
loop_
_entity.id
_entity.type
_entity.pdbx_description
1 polymer ?
#
loop_
_entity_poly.entity_id
_entity_poly.type
_entity_poly.pdbx_seq_one_letter_code
_entity_poly.pdbx_strand_id
1 'polypeptide(L)'
;MKRTIIDASNLELEDNVVTIKRVTKVVKGGRNMRFTALVVVGDKNGHVGVGLGKATEIPEAIRKGKEEATKKLVQVPLDENGSVPHDFTGKFGSASVLIKKAPEGTGIIAGGPVRSVLELAGYKNIRTKSLGSNNKQNVVLAALEGLKNLKTPEEVAKARGISVEELLG
;
A
#
# COMPACT_ATOMS: atom_id res chain seq x y z
N MET A 1 -14.42 9.79 -8.45
CA MET A 1 -13.59 10.25 -7.32
C MET A 1 -12.46 11.12 -7.85
N LYS A 2 -12.33 12.36 -7.37
CA LYS A 2 -11.21 13.24 -7.73
C LYS A 2 -9.94 12.65 -7.10
N ARG A 3 -8.91 12.39 -7.91
CA ARG A 3 -7.59 12.02 -7.40
C ARG A 3 -7.00 13.27 -6.74
N THR A 4 -6.94 13.29 -5.43
CA THR A 4 -6.18 14.30 -4.71
C THR A 4 -4.71 13.98 -4.95
N ILE A 5 -4.02 14.83 -5.71
CA ILE A 5 -2.57 14.72 -5.91
C ILE A 5 -1.95 15.25 -4.62
N ILE A 6 -1.26 14.37 -3.90
CA ILE A 6 -0.52 14.75 -2.68
C ILE A 6 0.81 15.32 -3.12
N ASP A 7 1.13 16.53 -2.64
CA ASP A 7 2.42 17.16 -2.92
C ASP A 7 3.50 16.48 -2.06
N ALA A 8 4.37 15.72 -2.73
CA ALA A 8 5.45 14.98 -2.11
C ALA A 8 6.63 15.86 -1.67
N SER A 9 6.66 17.13 -2.08
CA SER A 9 7.81 18.02 -1.84
C SER A 9 8.07 18.31 -0.37
N ASN A 10 7.03 18.21 0.46
CA ASN A 10 7.09 18.52 1.89
C ASN A 10 7.09 17.28 2.78
N LEU A 11 7.19 16.07 2.18
CA LEU A 11 7.13 14.81 2.91
C LEU A 11 8.52 14.15 2.97
N GLU A 12 8.90 13.69 4.16
CA GLU A 12 10.08 12.82 4.33
C GLU A 12 9.72 11.40 3.93
N LEU A 13 10.00 11.05 2.68
CA LEU A 13 9.63 9.76 2.12
C LEU A 13 10.75 8.73 2.27
N GLU A 14 10.43 7.63 2.93
CA GLU A 14 11.25 6.41 2.93
C GLU A 14 10.78 5.46 1.83
N ASP A 15 11.69 4.64 1.30
CA ASP A 15 11.37 3.65 0.28
C ASP A 15 11.83 2.25 0.69
N ASN A 16 11.07 1.25 0.24
CA ASN A 16 11.39 -0.16 0.41
C ASN A 16 11.18 -0.91 -0.90
N VAL A 17 12.19 -1.70 -1.30
CA VAL A 17 12.11 -2.55 -2.48
C VAL A 17 11.52 -3.91 -2.09
N VAL A 18 10.27 -4.14 -2.46
CA VAL A 18 9.56 -5.39 -2.12
C VAL A 18 10.09 -6.58 -2.91
N THR A 19 10.35 -6.40 -4.20
CA THR A 19 10.86 -7.47 -5.05
C THR A 19 11.49 -6.93 -6.34
N ILE A 20 12.51 -7.62 -6.78
CA ILE A 20 13.13 -7.40 -8.09
C ILE A 20 12.98 -8.68 -8.89
N LYS A 21 12.52 -8.58 -10.14
CA LYS A 21 12.40 -9.71 -11.07
C LYS A 21 13.11 -9.40 -12.38
N ARG A 22 13.83 -10.38 -12.90
CA ARG A 22 14.34 -10.33 -14.27
C ARG A 22 13.26 -10.82 -15.22
N VAL A 23 12.90 -10.00 -16.19
CA VAL A 23 11.92 -10.31 -17.23
C VAL A 23 12.62 -10.34 -18.59
N THR A 24 12.19 -11.22 -19.46
CA THR A 24 12.79 -11.41 -20.78
C THR A 24 11.71 -11.35 -21.84
N LYS A 25 11.95 -10.56 -22.89
CA LYS A 25 11.15 -10.55 -24.10
C LYS A 25 11.93 -11.23 -25.23
N VAL A 26 11.35 -12.28 -25.79
CA VAL A 26 11.91 -12.96 -26.96
C VAL A 26 11.53 -12.18 -28.21
N VAL A 27 12.52 -11.86 -29.04
CA VAL A 27 12.37 -11.16 -30.32
C VAL A 27 13.06 -11.91 -31.43
N LYS A 28 12.80 -11.59 -32.71
CA LYS A 28 13.56 -12.10 -33.84
C LYS A 28 15.05 -11.69 -33.67
N GLY A 29 15.95 -12.65 -33.54
CA GLY A 29 17.38 -12.40 -33.34
C GLY A 29 17.89 -12.46 -31.90
N GLY A 30 17.04 -12.73 -30.87
CA GLY A 30 17.54 -12.93 -29.53
C GLY A 30 16.54 -12.66 -28.41
N ARG A 31 17.06 -12.31 -27.23
CA ARG A 31 16.30 -12.06 -26.02
C ARG A 31 16.67 -10.71 -25.43
N ASN A 32 15.69 -9.84 -25.22
CA ASN A 32 15.86 -8.59 -24.50
C ASN A 32 15.55 -8.82 -23.03
N MET A 33 16.57 -8.67 -22.17
CA MET A 33 16.44 -8.80 -20.72
C MET A 33 16.23 -7.43 -20.08
N ARG A 34 15.29 -7.36 -19.12
CA ARG A 34 15.06 -6.18 -18.29
C ARG A 34 14.79 -6.58 -16.85
N PHE A 35 14.97 -5.64 -15.95
CA PHE A 35 14.62 -5.80 -14.55
C PHE A 35 13.35 -5.02 -14.24
N THR A 36 12.54 -5.62 -13.38
CA THR A 36 11.33 -4.97 -12.83
C THR A 36 11.48 -4.90 -11.33
N ALA A 37 11.41 -3.69 -10.76
CA ALA A 37 11.44 -3.45 -9.33
C ALA A 37 10.06 -2.98 -8.85
N LEU A 38 9.51 -3.65 -7.84
CA LEU A 38 8.32 -3.22 -7.11
C LEU A 38 8.78 -2.44 -5.88
N VAL A 39 8.45 -1.17 -5.83
CA VAL A 39 8.89 -0.24 -4.77
C VAL A 39 7.68 0.32 -4.06
N VAL A 40 7.76 0.39 -2.75
CA VAL A 40 6.80 1.08 -1.88
C VAL A 40 7.48 2.30 -1.29
N VAL A 41 6.78 3.41 -1.24
CA VAL A 41 7.25 4.67 -0.65
C VAL A 41 6.23 5.16 0.35
N GLY A 42 6.66 5.71 1.48
CA GLY A 42 5.76 6.28 2.49
C GLY A 42 6.48 7.18 3.48
N ASP A 43 5.72 7.94 4.25
CA ASP A 43 6.21 8.91 5.24
C ASP A 43 6.00 8.43 6.69
N LYS A 44 5.47 7.22 6.89
CA LYS A 44 5.08 6.68 8.21
C LYS A 44 4.01 7.52 8.96
N ASN A 45 3.36 8.44 8.26
CA ASN A 45 2.34 9.36 8.79
C ASN A 45 1.01 9.28 8.02
N GLY A 46 0.72 8.15 7.42
CA GLY A 46 -0.53 7.92 6.69
C GLY A 46 -0.45 8.14 5.19
N HIS A 47 0.74 8.36 4.61
CA HIS A 47 0.90 8.45 3.16
C HIS A 47 1.73 7.27 2.67
N VAL A 48 1.21 6.56 1.70
CA VAL A 48 1.91 5.41 1.08
C VAL A 48 1.60 5.34 -0.41
N GLY A 49 2.61 4.99 -1.19
CA GLY A 49 2.48 4.81 -2.63
C GLY A 49 3.22 3.56 -3.10
N VAL A 50 2.78 3.01 -4.21
CA VAL A 50 3.37 1.82 -4.83
C VAL A 50 3.68 2.10 -6.28
N GLY A 51 4.90 1.76 -6.70
CA GLY A 51 5.36 1.93 -8.07
C GLY A 51 6.09 0.70 -8.61
N LEU A 52 6.03 0.52 -9.91
CA LEU A 52 6.65 -0.56 -10.65
C LEU A 52 7.62 -0.01 -11.69
N GLY A 53 8.91 0.02 -11.38
CA GLY A 53 9.94 0.45 -12.32
C GLY A 53 10.44 -0.68 -13.21
N LYS A 54 10.72 -0.37 -14.47
CA LYS A 54 11.33 -1.29 -15.45
C LYS A 54 12.50 -0.63 -16.13
N ALA A 55 13.66 -1.29 -16.12
CA ALA A 55 14.87 -0.83 -16.81
C ALA A 55 15.79 -2.00 -17.20
N THR A 56 16.85 -1.70 -17.95
CA THR A 56 17.91 -2.65 -18.26
C THR A 56 18.82 -2.94 -17.08
N GLU A 57 18.93 -1.99 -16.16
CA GLU A 57 19.74 -2.06 -14.94
C GLU A 57 18.86 -1.99 -13.69
N ILE A 58 19.28 -2.65 -12.62
CA ILE A 58 18.54 -2.72 -11.35
C ILE A 58 18.40 -1.34 -10.69
N PRO A 59 19.49 -0.53 -10.51
CA PRO A 59 19.38 0.78 -9.88
C PRO A 59 18.40 1.71 -10.60
N GLU A 60 18.42 1.68 -11.92
CA GLU A 60 17.53 2.48 -12.76
C GLU A 60 16.06 2.02 -12.65
N ALA A 61 15.82 0.70 -12.54
CA ALA A 61 14.50 0.16 -12.29
C ALA A 61 13.94 0.61 -10.92
N ILE A 62 14.78 0.62 -9.89
CA ILE A 62 14.41 1.09 -8.55
C ILE A 62 14.09 2.59 -8.58
N ARG A 63 14.93 3.41 -9.20
CA ARG A 63 14.72 4.85 -9.35
C ARG A 63 13.37 5.16 -10.01
N LYS A 64 13.07 4.51 -11.13
CA LYS A 64 11.79 4.65 -11.83
C LYS A 64 10.60 4.17 -10.98
N GLY A 65 10.75 3.08 -10.24
CA GLY A 65 9.75 2.57 -9.31
C GLY A 65 9.44 3.58 -8.20
N LYS A 66 10.48 4.19 -7.63
CA LYS A 66 10.34 5.24 -6.61
C LYS A 66 9.62 6.47 -7.14
N GLU A 67 9.99 6.96 -8.32
CA GLU A 67 9.31 8.10 -8.96
C GLU A 67 7.83 7.80 -9.24
N GLU A 68 7.51 6.61 -9.71
CA GLU A 68 6.12 6.20 -9.94
C GLU A 68 5.34 6.08 -8.63
N ALA A 69 5.93 5.51 -7.58
CA ALA A 69 5.31 5.39 -6.26
C ALA A 69 5.02 6.77 -5.65
N THR A 70 5.96 7.71 -5.76
CA THR A 70 5.79 9.09 -5.28
C THR A 70 4.64 9.82 -5.98
N LYS A 71 4.46 9.60 -7.29
CA LYS A 71 3.34 10.18 -8.05
C LYS A 71 1.97 9.55 -7.71
N LYS A 72 1.98 8.39 -7.07
CA LYS A 72 0.78 7.61 -6.72
C LYS A 72 0.55 7.53 -5.21
N LEU A 73 1.05 8.49 -4.45
CA LEU A 73 0.80 8.56 -3.02
C LEU A 73 -0.69 8.64 -2.72
N VAL A 74 -1.09 7.92 -1.69
CA VAL A 74 -2.46 7.85 -1.18
C VAL A 74 -2.42 8.09 0.31
N GLN A 75 -3.37 8.87 0.80
CA GLN A 75 -3.59 9.03 2.23
C GLN A 75 -4.46 7.88 2.74
N VAL A 76 -4.05 7.28 3.84
CA VAL A 76 -4.76 6.18 4.51
C VAL A 76 -5.08 6.55 5.95
N PRO A 77 -6.25 6.15 6.48
CA PRO A 77 -6.65 6.49 7.85
C PRO A 77 -5.82 5.70 8.86
N LEU A 78 -5.32 6.38 9.87
CA LEU A 78 -4.66 5.81 11.04
C LEU A 78 -5.54 6.09 12.26
N ASP A 79 -5.77 5.08 13.09
CA ASP A 79 -6.40 5.22 14.40
C ASP A 79 -5.37 5.70 15.45
N GLU A 80 -5.81 6.20 16.59
CA GLU A 80 -4.97 6.67 17.70
C GLU A 80 -3.95 5.62 18.15
N ASN A 81 -4.32 4.34 18.07
CA ASN A 81 -3.45 3.21 18.41
C ASN A 81 -2.52 2.77 17.26
N GLY A 82 -2.44 3.51 16.16
CA GLY A 82 -1.70 3.12 14.97
C GLY A 82 -2.28 1.87 14.30
N SER A 83 -3.60 1.69 14.37
CA SER A 83 -4.34 0.60 13.74
C SER A 83 -5.31 1.13 12.67
N VAL A 84 -6.06 0.22 12.03
CA VAL A 84 -7.14 0.58 11.10
C VAL A 84 -8.45 0.87 11.87
N PRO A 85 -9.31 1.75 11.34
CA PRO A 85 -10.60 2.06 11.99
C PRO A 85 -11.51 0.84 12.09
N HIS A 86 -11.54 -0.01 11.07
CA HIS A 86 -12.38 -1.21 11.01
C HIS A 86 -11.74 -2.30 10.15
N ASP A 87 -12.27 -3.52 10.23
CA ASP A 87 -11.87 -4.64 9.40
C ASP A 87 -12.32 -4.43 7.95
N PHE A 88 -11.46 -4.78 6.99
CA PHE A 88 -11.75 -4.67 5.57
C PHE A 88 -10.97 -5.70 4.75
N THR A 89 -11.52 -6.10 3.62
CA THR A 89 -10.83 -6.98 2.66
C THR A 89 -10.56 -6.24 1.37
N GLY A 90 -9.30 -5.92 1.11
CA GLY A 90 -8.86 -5.34 -0.14
C GLY A 90 -8.70 -6.39 -1.23
N LYS A 91 -9.08 -6.06 -2.46
CA LYS A 91 -8.97 -6.96 -3.62
C LYS A 91 -8.33 -6.24 -4.80
N PHE A 92 -7.46 -6.95 -5.50
CA PHE A 92 -6.89 -6.50 -6.77
C PHE A 92 -6.59 -7.72 -7.65
N GLY A 93 -7.26 -7.81 -8.80
CA GLY A 93 -7.21 -9.01 -9.63
C GLY A 93 -7.63 -10.26 -8.84
N SER A 94 -6.79 -11.29 -8.83
CA SER A 94 -7.00 -12.53 -8.07
C SER A 94 -6.42 -12.48 -6.64
N ALA A 95 -5.77 -11.38 -6.25
CA ALA A 95 -5.25 -11.19 -4.90
C ALA A 95 -6.33 -10.60 -3.98
N SER A 96 -6.35 -11.08 -2.74
CA SER A 96 -7.25 -10.64 -1.69
C SER A 96 -6.48 -10.56 -0.38
N VAL A 97 -6.56 -9.43 0.32
CA VAL A 97 -5.88 -9.21 1.59
C VAL A 97 -6.91 -8.80 2.63
N LEU A 98 -7.06 -9.64 3.65
CA LEU A 98 -7.87 -9.33 4.83
C LEU A 98 -7.06 -8.45 5.76
N ILE A 99 -7.63 -7.32 6.15
CA ILE A 99 -7.06 -6.35 7.08
C ILE A 99 -7.95 -6.30 8.31
N LYS A 100 -7.39 -6.52 9.49
CA LYS A 100 -8.12 -6.52 10.76
C LYS A 100 -7.53 -5.51 11.74
N LYS A 101 -8.43 -4.81 12.42
CA LYS A 101 -8.07 -3.98 13.56
C LYS A 101 -7.41 -4.83 14.65
N ALA A 102 -6.40 -4.28 15.30
CA ALA A 102 -5.69 -4.94 16.39
C ALA A 102 -5.52 -3.99 17.58
N PRO A 103 -5.54 -4.51 18.82
CA PRO A 103 -5.26 -3.71 20.01
C PRO A 103 -3.80 -3.27 20.04
N GLU A 104 -3.51 -2.29 20.86
CA GLU A 104 -2.15 -1.83 21.14
C GLU A 104 -1.27 -2.97 21.65
N GLY A 105 -0.01 -2.98 21.23
CA GLY A 105 0.96 -4.02 21.59
C GLY A 105 0.95 -5.25 20.70
N THR A 106 0.04 -5.37 19.72
CA THR A 106 -0.01 -6.50 18.77
C THR A 106 1.17 -6.46 17.78
N GLY A 107 1.60 -5.28 17.37
CA GLY A 107 2.58 -5.12 16.30
C GLY A 107 1.99 -5.35 14.90
N ILE A 108 2.85 -5.40 13.89
CA ILE A 108 2.45 -5.63 12.50
C ILE A 108 2.53 -7.12 12.19
N ILE A 109 1.37 -7.76 12.04
CA ILE A 109 1.28 -9.16 11.63
C ILE A 109 0.82 -9.21 10.18
N ALA A 110 1.81 -9.35 9.28
CA ALA A 110 1.58 -9.31 7.84
C ALA A 110 2.63 -10.13 7.09
N GLY A 111 2.25 -10.64 5.91
CA GLY A 111 3.21 -11.21 4.96
C GLY A 111 4.16 -10.14 4.42
N GLY A 112 5.39 -10.52 4.04
CA GLY A 112 6.46 -9.59 3.65
C GLY A 112 6.03 -8.44 2.72
N PRO A 113 5.38 -8.70 1.58
CA PRO A 113 4.94 -7.63 0.67
C PRO A 113 3.95 -6.65 1.30
N VAL A 114 2.98 -7.16 2.06
CA VAL A 114 1.97 -6.33 2.77
C VAL A 114 2.63 -5.57 3.92
N ARG A 115 3.55 -6.22 4.64
CA ARG A 115 4.27 -5.61 5.75
C ARG A 115 5.00 -4.33 5.33
N SER A 116 5.70 -4.35 4.19
CA SER A 116 6.38 -3.17 3.66
C SER A 116 5.42 -1.99 3.41
N VAL A 117 4.21 -2.26 2.95
CA VAL A 117 3.18 -1.22 2.77
C VAL A 117 2.74 -0.65 4.11
N LEU A 118 2.47 -1.50 5.10
CA LEU A 118 1.95 -1.10 6.39
C LEU A 118 2.98 -0.33 7.24
N GLU A 119 4.24 -0.77 7.21
CA GLU A 119 5.33 -0.09 7.92
C GLU A 119 5.55 1.33 7.38
N LEU A 120 5.59 1.48 6.05
CA LEU A 120 5.77 2.78 5.40
C LEU A 120 4.52 3.68 5.47
N ALA A 121 3.33 3.10 5.63
CA ALA A 121 2.11 3.84 5.91
C ALA A 121 2.02 4.35 7.36
N GLY A 122 2.81 3.79 8.29
CA GLY A 122 2.86 4.19 9.69
C GLY A 122 1.97 3.38 10.64
N TYR A 123 1.44 2.25 10.19
CA TYR A 123 0.71 1.35 11.08
C TYR A 123 1.65 0.70 12.09
N LYS A 124 1.16 0.56 13.32
CA LYS A 124 1.90 -0.07 14.43
C LYS A 124 1.25 -1.37 14.91
N ASN A 125 -0.09 -1.41 14.88
CA ASN A 125 -0.88 -2.53 15.40
C ASN A 125 -1.93 -2.95 14.38
N ILE A 126 -1.64 -4.02 13.63
CA ILE A 126 -2.51 -4.48 12.55
C ILE A 126 -2.29 -5.96 12.27
N ARG A 127 -3.36 -6.68 11.96
CA ARG A 127 -3.32 -8.08 11.56
C ARG A 127 -3.83 -8.21 10.13
N THR A 128 -3.07 -8.92 9.30
CA THR A 128 -3.46 -9.14 7.90
C THR A 128 -3.27 -10.60 7.49
N LYS A 129 -4.02 -11.00 6.49
CA LYS A 129 -3.88 -12.32 5.86
C LYS A 129 -4.10 -12.21 4.36
N SER A 130 -3.15 -12.70 3.57
CA SER A 130 -3.34 -12.89 2.14
C SER A 130 -4.15 -14.16 1.88
N LEU A 131 -5.31 -14.01 1.24
CA LEU A 131 -6.30 -15.10 1.02
C LEU A 131 -6.38 -15.53 -0.44
N GLY A 132 -5.84 -14.79 -1.36
CA GLY A 132 -5.91 -15.08 -2.79
C GLY A 132 -4.54 -15.44 -3.38
N SER A 133 -4.26 -14.90 -4.54
CA SER A 133 -2.99 -15.10 -5.24
C SER A 133 -1.79 -14.63 -4.43
N ASN A 134 -0.67 -15.36 -4.57
CA ASN A 134 0.63 -15.00 -3.97
C ASN A 134 1.50 -14.10 -4.86
N ASN A 135 0.95 -13.56 -5.95
CA ASN A 135 1.68 -12.59 -6.77
C ASN A 135 1.94 -11.32 -5.96
N LYS A 136 3.22 -11.07 -5.62
CA LYS A 136 3.64 -9.98 -4.75
C LYS A 136 3.12 -8.61 -5.23
N GLN A 137 3.11 -8.34 -6.52
CA GLN A 137 2.59 -7.10 -7.09
C GLN A 137 1.08 -6.96 -6.82
N ASN A 138 0.29 -7.98 -7.10
CA ASN A 138 -1.15 -7.95 -6.89
C ASN A 138 -1.50 -7.90 -5.39
N VAL A 139 -0.75 -8.60 -4.54
CA VAL A 139 -0.94 -8.57 -3.07
C VAL A 139 -0.70 -7.17 -2.51
N VAL A 140 0.37 -6.49 -2.93
CA VAL A 140 0.67 -5.11 -2.52
C VAL A 140 -0.42 -4.15 -2.97
N LEU A 141 -0.88 -4.27 -4.22
CA LEU A 141 -1.97 -3.43 -4.75
C LEU A 141 -3.31 -3.73 -4.06
N ALA A 142 -3.60 -4.99 -3.73
CA ALA A 142 -4.79 -5.36 -2.97
C ALA A 142 -4.77 -4.77 -1.56
N ALA A 143 -3.62 -4.78 -0.89
CA ALA A 143 -3.46 -4.13 0.41
C ALA A 143 -3.68 -2.62 0.31
N LEU A 144 -3.09 -1.95 -0.67
CA LEU A 144 -3.27 -0.52 -0.89
C LEU A 144 -4.73 -0.16 -1.19
N GLU A 145 -5.41 -0.91 -2.06
CA GLU A 145 -6.84 -0.70 -2.33
C GLU A 145 -7.71 -0.96 -1.09
N GLY A 146 -7.34 -1.93 -0.26
CA GLY A 146 -7.99 -2.15 1.03
C GLY A 146 -7.88 -0.94 1.95
N LEU A 147 -6.68 -0.40 2.12
CA LEU A 147 -6.42 0.77 2.95
C LEU A 147 -7.11 2.04 2.43
N LYS A 148 -7.17 2.24 1.11
CA LYS A 148 -7.88 3.36 0.47
C LYS A 148 -9.39 3.37 0.73
N ASN A 149 -9.99 2.21 0.87
CA ASN A 149 -11.43 2.06 1.03
C ASN A 149 -11.87 2.05 2.50
N LEU A 150 -10.93 2.16 3.44
CA LEU A 150 -11.25 2.35 4.85
C LEU A 150 -11.92 3.72 5.05
N LYS A 151 -12.90 3.76 5.94
CA LYS A 151 -13.62 4.98 6.31
C LYS A 151 -13.42 5.27 7.78
N THR A 152 -13.18 6.51 8.10
CA THR A 152 -13.14 6.95 9.50
C THR A 152 -14.54 7.05 10.08
N PRO A 153 -14.73 6.93 11.40
CA PRO A 153 -16.03 7.13 12.05
C PRO A 153 -16.65 8.51 11.72
N GLU A 154 -15.81 9.53 11.61
CA GLU A 154 -16.21 10.91 11.27
C GLU A 154 -16.79 11.00 9.87
N GLU A 155 -16.16 10.36 8.88
CA GLU A 155 -16.65 10.31 7.50
C GLU A 155 -18.00 9.59 7.40
N VAL A 156 -18.17 8.50 8.16
CA VAL A 156 -19.42 7.74 8.18
C VAL A 156 -20.53 8.54 8.90
N ALA A 157 -20.23 9.16 10.04
CA ALA A 157 -21.16 10.00 10.79
C ALA A 157 -21.64 11.17 9.92
N LYS A 158 -20.72 11.87 9.24
CA LYS A 158 -21.04 12.95 8.30
C LYS A 158 -21.91 12.48 7.14
N ALA A 159 -21.64 11.29 6.59
CA ALA A 159 -22.44 10.74 5.49
C ALA A 159 -23.86 10.34 5.92
N ARG A 160 -24.06 9.96 7.19
CA ARG A 160 -25.35 9.60 7.77
C ARG A 160 -26.11 10.78 8.40
N GLY A 161 -25.43 11.93 8.60
CA GLY A 161 -26.01 13.11 9.26
C GLY A 161 -26.26 12.93 10.76
N ILE A 162 -25.45 12.09 11.43
CA ILE A 162 -25.49 11.81 12.86
C ILE A 162 -24.18 12.22 13.54
N SER A 163 -24.16 12.31 14.88
CA SER A 163 -22.92 12.53 15.61
C SER A 163 -22.04 11.26 15.65
N VAL A 164 -20.75 11.43 15.90
CA VAL A 164 -19.82 10.28 16.07
C VAL A 164 -20.19 9.47 17.30
N GLU A 165 -20.66 10.14 18.38
CA GLU A 165 -21.12 9.50 19.60
C GLU A 165 -22.32 8.59 19.35
N GLU A 166 -23.31 9.06 18.59
CA GLU A 166 -24.47 8.24 18.18
C GLU A 166 -24.09 7.08 17.23
N LEU A 167 -23.00 7.22 16.46
CA LEU A 167 -22.53 6.17 15.58
C LEU A 167 -21.86 5.04 16.35
N LEU A 168 -21.14 5.37 17.42
CA LEU A 168 -20.35 4.40 18.20
C LEU A 168 -21.14 3.77 19.36
N GLY A 169 -22.29 4.34 19.73
CA GLY A 169 -23.23 3.85 20.76
C GLY A 169 -22.88 4.35 22.13
#